data_849b1d95650dafc7fd9d701bb0cfd99b
#
_entry.id   849b1d95650dafc7fd9d701bb0cfd99b
#
_cell.length_a   1.000
_cell.length_b   1.000
_cell.length_c   1.000
_cell.angle_alpha   90.00
_cell.angle_beta   90.00
_cell.angle_gamma   90.00
#
_symmetry.space_group_name_H-M   'P 1'
#
loop_
_entity.id
_entity.type
_entity.pdbx_description
1 polymer ?
#
loop_
_entity_poly.entity_id
_entity_poly.type
_entity_poly.pdbx_seq_one_letter_code
_entity_poly.pdbx_strand_id
1 'polypeptide(L)'
;MKYPIRQVAEVLPEKYTRYILLKEFQRLFPYQWNIIVERQQTYKEKAQHLYKVKKIKNRYNTKSAEEYFFSIPQVKYILSAGRMKKHKENYNASEIKIKKAALEKSRKNKNWKIEERLIKAKRYTQKVDPEYLNIYMKAYHKKDITTEEKLEILTELKKFDTENIVRFFRKLNDAEQNKMIRNLAFKYLQDYGHYVKLRKNFKGKKKVYQTERA
;
A
#
# COMPACT_ATOMS: atom_id res chain seq x y z
N MET A 1 0.30 -10.04 -2.80
CA MET A 1 1.28 -11.02 -2.26
C MET A 1 1.88 -11.99 -3.29
N LYS A 2 1.20 -12.36 -4.38
CA LYS A 2 1.72 -13.35 -5.36
C LYS A 2 3.11 -13.01 -5.90
N TYR A 3 3.33 -11.78 -6.33
CA TYR A 3 4.58 -11.37 -6.96
C TYR A 3 5.79 -11.41 -6.01
N PRO A 4 5.75 -10.85 -4.79
CA PRO A 4 6.83 -10.97 -3.81
C PRO A 4 7.23 -12.42 -3.50
N ILE A 5 6.24 -13.30 -3.32
CA ILE A 5 6.47 -14.71 -3.00
C ILE A 5 7.18 -15.42 -4.16
N ARG A 6 6.81 -15.12 -5.42
CA ARG A 6 7.51 -15.67 -6.60
C ARG A 6 8.96 -15.22 -6.67
N GLN A 7 9.22 -13.93 -6.45
CA GLN A 7 10.58 -13.39 -6.47
C GLN A 7 11.49 -14.06 -5.42
N VAL A 8 10.95 -14.32 -4.22
CA VAL A 8 11.69 -15.07 -3.20
C VAL A 8 11.96 -16.51 -3.67
N ALA A 9 10.96 -17.18 -4.26
CA ALA A 9 11.13 -18.56 -4.73
C ALA A 9 12.22 -18.72 -5.79
N GLU A 10 12.48 -17.69 -6.60
CA GLU A 10 13.51 -17.68 -7.65
C GLU A 10 14.95 -17.58 -7.12
N VAL A 11 15.12 -17.21 -5.85
CA VAL A 11 16.43 -16.98 -5.21
C VAL A 11 16.69 -17.90 -4.02
N LEU A 12 15.84 -18.92 -3.82
CA LEU A 12 16.01 -19.91 -2.76
C LEU A 12 17.22 -20.83 -3.04
N PRO A 13 17.89 -21.32 -1.98
CA PRO A 13 18.96 -22.31 -2.13
C PRO A 13 18.43 -23.64 -2.68
N GLU A 14 19.32 -24.53 -3.14
CA GLU A 14 18.97 -25.85 -3.69
C GLU A 14 18.01 -26.61 -2.77
N LYS A 15 18.35 -26.68 -1.50
CA LYS A 15 17.50 -27.26 -0.46
C LYS A 15 16.99 -26.13 0.45
N TYR A 16 15.70 -26.03 0.57
CA TYR A 16 15.07 -25.03 1.45
C TYR A 16 13.93 -25.63 2.26
N THR A 17 13.73 -25.05 3.42
CA THR A 17 12.63 -25.38 4.32
C THR A 17 11.63 -24.21 4.35
N ARG A 18 10.47 -24.46 4.96
CA ARG A 18 9.49 -23.38 5.21
C ARG A 18 10.11 -22.20 6.00
N TYR A 19 11.05 -22.48 6.90
CA TYR A 19 11.73 -21.48 7.69
C TYR A 19 12.66 -20.60 6.83
N ILE A 20 13.43 -21.21 5.93
CA ILE A 20 14.31 -20.47 5.00
C ILE A 20 13.48 -19.56 4.09
N LEU A 21 12.36 -20.09 3.54
CA LEU A 21 11.45 -19.30 2.71
C LEU A 21 10.89 -18.09 3.49
N LEU A 22 10.47 -18.29 4.74
CA LEU A 22 9.95 -17.22 5.59
C LEU A 22 11.03 -16.15 5.88
N LYS A 23 12.22 -16.58 6.29
CA LYS A 23 13.35 -15.68 6.58
C LYS A 23 13.74 -14.84 5.35
N GLU A 24 13.86 -15.45 4.18
CA GLU A 24 14.16 -14.72 2.95
C GLU A 24 13.03 -13.76 2.57
N PHE A 25 11.76 -14.15 2.77
CA PHE A 25 10.63 -13.26 2.56
C PHE A 25 10.65 -12.06 3.50
N GLN A 26 10.86 -12.28 4.79
CA GLN A 26 10.97 -11.22 5.80
C GLN A 26 12.11 -10.25 5.48
N ARG A 27 13.27 -10.78 5.07
CA ARG A 27 14.45 -10.00 4.74
C ARG A 27 14.26 -9.13 3.48
N LEU A 28 13.72 -9.70 2.42
CA LEU A 28 13.56 -9.01 1.13
C LEU A 28 12.30 -8.12 1.08
N PHE A 29 11.27 -8.47 1.83
CA PHE A 29 9.96 -7.83 1.79
C PHE A 29 9.44 -7.46 3.19
N PRO A 30 10.19 -6.70 4.02
CA PRO A 30 9.82 -6.41 5.40
C PRO A 30 8.47 -5.68 5.50
N TYR A 31 8.18 -4.74 4.62
CA TYR A 31 6.91 -4.00 4.64
C TYR A 31 5.70 -4.87 4.28
N GLN A 32 5.86 -5.82 3.37
CA GLN A 32 4.82 -6.79 3.04
C GLN A 32 4.59 -7.78 4.18
N TRP A 33 5.65 -8.12 4.90
CA TRP A 33 5.54 -8.91 6.12
C TRP A 33 4.79 -8.15 7.21
N ASN A 34 5.11 -6.90 7.44
CA ASN A 34 4.41 -6.05 8.41
C ASN A 34 2.90 -5.96 8.12
N ILE A 35 2.50 -5.86 6.84
CA ILE A 35 1.08 -5.90 6.47
C ILE A 35 0.40 -7.23 6.90
N ILE A 36 1.11 -8.35 6.83
CA ILE A 36 0.58 -9.64 7.30
C ILE A 36 0.39 -9.62 8.81
N VAL A 37 1.39 -9.11 9.55
CA VAL A 37 1.37 -9.01 11.01
C VAL A 37 0.24 -8.08 11.48
N GLU A 38 0.13 -6.90 10.89
CA GLU A 38 -0.93 -5.92 11.22
C GLU A 38 -2.33 -6.47 10.96
N ARG A 39 -2.53 -7.15 9.83
CA ARG A 39 -3.82 -7.78 9.53
C ARG A 39 -4.15 -8.90 10.51
N GLN A 40 -3.17 -9.72 10.86
CA GLN A 40 -3.36 -10.76 11.85
C GLN A 40 -3.77 -10.17 13.21
N GLN A 41 -3.08 -9.11 13.63
CA GLN A 41 -3.40 -8.42 14.88
C GLN A 41 -4.82 -7.84 14.85
N THR A 42 -5.20 -7.18 13.75
CA THR A 42 -6.57 -6.66 13.56
C THR A 42 -7.63 -7.75 13.65
N TYR A 43 -7.38 -8.92 13.06
CA TYR A 43 -8.33 -10.04 13.16
C TYR A 43 -8.40 -10.61 14.57
N LYS A 44 -7.28 -10.69 15.28
CA LYS A 44 -7.22 -11.13 16.67
C LYS A 44 -8.02 -10.20 17.59
N GLU A 45 -7.84 -8.88 17.42
CA GLU A 45 -8.60 -7.87 18.18
C GLU A 45 -10.09 -7.94 17.90
N LYS A 46 -10.50 -8.07 16.63
CA LYS A 46 -11.90 -8.25 16.25
C LYS A 46 -12.50 -9.52 16.85
N ALA A 47 -11.74 -10.61 16.85
CA ALA A 47 -12.17 -11.86 17.45
C ALA A 47 -12.37 -11.74 18.96
N GLN A 48 -11.43 -11.09 19.65
CA GLN A 48 -11.53 -10.84 21.10
C GLN A 48 -12.72 -9.94 21.43
N HIS A 49 -12.93 -8.88 20.63
CA HIS A 49 -14.08 -8.00 20.80
C HIS A 49 -15.41 -8.75 20.65
N LEU A 50 -15.56 -9.54 19.59
CA LEU A 50 -16.77 -10.33 19.35
C LEU A 50 -17.03 -11.38 20.45
N TYR A 51 -15.99 -12.00 20.97
CA TYR A 51 -16.08 -12.92 22.09
C TYR A 51 -16.58 -12.19 23.34
N LYS A 52 -16.02 -11.02 23.66
CA LYS A 52 -16.43 -10.24 24.84
C LYS A 52 -17.89 -9.75 24.75
N VAL A 53 -18.27 -9.19 23.58
CA VAL A 53 -19.57 -8.54 23.41
C VAL A 53 -20.71 -9.55 23.15
N LYS A 54 -20.48 -10.53 22.30
CA LYS A 54 -21.51 -11.44 21.81
C LYS A 54 -21.40 -12.86 22.36
N LYS A 55 -20.41 -13.16 23.18
CA LYS A 55 -20.08 -14.52 23.68
C LYS A 55 -20.03 -15.59 22.55
N ILE A 56 -19.79 -15.15 21.31
CA ILE A 56 -19.73 -16.03 20.16
C ILE A 56 -18.33 -16.62 20.08
N LYS A 57 -18.23 -17.94 19.96
CA LYS A 57 -16.97 -18.62 19.70
C LYS A 57 -16.27 -17.96 18.50
N ASN A 58 -15.00 -17.72 18.67
CA ASN A 58 -14.15 -17.00 17.74
C ASN A 58 -14.27 -17.57 16.31
N ARG A 59 -14.90 -16.82 15.40
CA ARG A 59 -14.99 -17.15 13.97
C ARG A 59 -13.76 -16.71 13.18
N TYR A 60 -12.95 -15.82 13.75
CA TYR A 60 -11.74 -15.34 13.09
C TYR A 60 -10.58 -16.26 13.40
N ASN A 61 -9.80 -16.50 12.37
CA ASN A 61 -8.61 -17.33 12.47
C ASN A 61 -7.60 -16.67 13.42
N THR A 62 -7.34 -17.32 14.54
CA THR A 62 -6.34 -16.91 15.54
C THR A 62 -4.93 -17.41 15.20
N LYS A 63 -4.73 -17.92 13.97
CA LYS A 63 -3.41 -18.36 13.50
C LYS A 63 -2.40 -17.24 13.66
N SER A 64 -1.16 -17.61 13.95
CA SER A 64 -0.05 -16.66 13.95
C SER A 64 0.18 -16.04 12.57
N ALA A 65 0.92 -14.94 12.49
CA ALA A 65 1.27 -14.33 11.21
C ALA A 65 2.04 -15.31 10.30
N GLU A 66 2.86 -16.16 10.88
CA GLU A 66 3.60 -17.21 10.18
C GLU A 66 2.68 -18.30 9.62
N GLU A 67 1.75 -18.80 10.44
CA GLU A 67 0.75 -19.78 10.00
C GLU A 67 -0.15 -19.21 8.90
N TYR A 68 -0.50 -17.92 9.00
CA TYR A 68 -1.22 -17.23 7.93
C TYR A 68 -0.39 -17.16 6.65
N PHE A 69 0.88 -16.81 6.74
CA PHE A 69 1.80 -16.80 5.59
C PHE A 69 1.86 -18.18 4.93
N PHE A 70 2.04 -19.26 5.71
CA PHE A 70 2.07 -20.63 5.19
C PHE A 70 0.73 -21.13 4.67
N SER A 71 -0.38 -20.47 5.03
CA SER A 71 -1.70 -20.80 4.48
C SER A 71 -1.93 -20.22 3.07
N ILE A 72 -1.10 -19.28 2.62
CA ILE A 72 -1.21 -18.67 1.29
C ILE A 72 -0.99 -19.72 0.20
N PRO A 73 -1.90 -19.85 -0.78
CA PRO A 73 -1.81 -20.90 -1.81
C PRO A 73 -0.47 -20.94 -2.55
N GLN A 74 0.12 -19.79 -2.85
CA GLN A 74 1.43 -19.71 -3.52
C GLN A 74 2.57 -20.24 -2.65
N VAL A 75 2.52 -20.01 -1.34
CA VAL A 75 3.51 -20.52 -0.39
C VAL A 75 3.36 -22.05 -0.28
N LYS A 76 2.13 -22.53 -0.16
CA LYS A 76 1.86 -24.00 -0.16
C LYS A 76 2.37 -24.67 -1.44
N TYR A 77 2.14 -24.03 -2.59
CA TYR A 77 2.65 -24.53 -3.87
C TYR A 77 4.17 -24.61 -3.90
N ILE A 78 4.88 -23.57 -3.46
CA ILE A 78 6.35 -23.54 -3.41
C ILE A 78 6.89 -24.63 -2.47
N LEU A 79 6.22 -24.88 -1.36
CA LEU A 79 6.60 -25.89 -0.36
C LEU A 79 6.10 -27.31 -0.71
N SER A 80 5.41 -27.52 -1.82
CA SER A 80 4.98 -28.84 -2.24
C SER A 80 6.18 -29.70 -2.67
N ALA A 81 6.13 -30.99 -2.38
CA ALA A 81 7.20 -31.94 -2.70
C ALA A 81 7.56 -31.93 -4.18
N GLY A 82 6.57 -31.91 -5.07
CA GLY A 82 6.78 -31.85 -6.51
C GLY A 82 7.49 -30.56 -6.97
N ARG A 83 7.16 -29.41 -6.36
CA ARG A 83 7.83 -28.15 -6.70
C ARG A 83 9.26 -28.09 -6.14
N MET A 84 9.47 -28.60 -4.94
CA MET A 84 10.81 -28.68 -4.34
C MET A 84 11.73 -29.62 -5.15
N LYS A 85 11.22 -30.76 -5.64
CA LYS A 85 11.97 -31.68 -6.52
C LYS A 85 12.36 -30.97 -7.81
N LYS A 86 11.41 -30.35 -8.51
CA LYS A 86 11.69 -29.58 -9.75
C LYS A 86 12.67 -28.43 -9.52
N HIS A 87 12.60 -27.76 -8.36
CA HIS A 87 13.55 -26.70 -8.01
C HIS A 87 14.97 -27.27 -7.90
N LYS A 88 15.13 -28.39 -7.23
CA LYS A 88 16.43 -29.07 -7.08
C LYS A 88 17.00 -29.53 -8.43
N GLU A 89 16.17 -30.12 -9.31
CA GLU A 89 16.57 -30.57 -10.65
C GLU A 89 17.07 -29.41 -11.53
N ASN A 90 16.46 -28.26 -11.44
CA ASN A 90 16.78 -27.06 -12.24
C ASN A 90 17.69 -26.06 -11.49
N TYR A 91 18.31 -26.47 -10.40
CA TYR A 91 19.11 -25.57 -9.59
C TYR A 91 20.45 -25.25 -10.24
N ASN A 92 20.71 -23.94 -10.46
CA ASN A 92 21.99 -23.43 -10.92
C ASN A 92 22.51 -22.39 -9.92
N ALA A 93 23.55 -22.74 -9.17
CA ALA A 93 24.08 -21.91 -8.09
C ALA A 93 24.58 -20.53 -8.56
N SER A 94 25.26 -20.47 -9.73
CA SER A 94 25.79 -19.22 -10.29
C SER A 94 24.66 -18.30 -10.74
N GLU A 95 23.67 -18.82 -11.45
CA GLU A 95 22.50 -18.05 -11.89
C GLU A 95 21.68 -17.52 -10.72
N ILE A 96 21.45 -18.35 -9.71
CA ILE A 96 20.72 -17.94 -8.51
C ILE A 96 21.48 -16.89 -7.71
N LYS A 97 22.79 -16.98 -7.62
CA LYS A 97 23.63 -15.96 -6.98
C LYS A 97 23.48 -14.59 -7.67
N ILE A 98 23.48 -14.56 -9.00
CA ILE A 98 23.28 -13.34 -9.79
C ILE A 98 21.86 -12.78 -9.58
N LYS A 99 20.83 -13.64 -9.69
CA LYS A 99 19.43 -13.24 -9.45
C LYS A 99 19.21 -12.71 -8.04
N LYS A 100 19.83 -13.35 -7.05
CA LYS A 100 19.74 -12.94 -5.64
C LYS A 100 20.37 -11.55 -5.44
N ALA A 101 21.57 -11.31 -5.95
CA ALA A 101 22.23 -10.01 -5.87
C ALA A 101 21.42 -8.89 -6.57
N ALA A 102 20.89 -9.16 -7.76
CA ALA A 102 20.05 -8.22 -8.49
C ALA A 102 18.74 -7.90 -7.74
N LEU A 103 18.10 -8.92 -7.17
CA LEU A 103 16.89 -8.76 -6.38
C LEU A 103 17.17 -7.96 -5.10
N GLU A 104 18.25 -8.25 -4.39
CA GLU A 104 18.65 -7.52 -3.18
C GLU A 104 18.89 -6.03 -3.47
N LYS A 105 19.65 -5.71 -4.52
CA LYS A 105 19.89 -4.32 -4.96
C LYS A 105 18.57 -3.61 -5.29
N SER A 106 17.70 -4.25 -6.05
CA SER A 106 16.37 -3.70 -6.39
C SER A 106 15.51 -3.49 -5.14
N ARG A 107 15.52 -4.43 -4.19
CA ARG A 107 14.73 -4.36 -2.97
C ARG A 107 15.27 -3.31 -1.99
N LYS A 108 16.59 -3.21 -1.85
CA LYS A 108 17.22 -2.15 -1.03
C LYS A 108 16.74 -0.77 -1.44
N ASN A 109 16.77 -0.47 -2.74
CA ASN A 109 16.30 0.82 -3.26
C ASN A 109 14.79 1.04 -3.03
N LYS A 110 13.96 0.02 -3.24
CA LYS A 110 12.50 0.12 -3.02
C LYS A 110 12.16 0.26 -1.54
N ASN A 111 12.80 -0.50 -0.68
CA ASN A 111 12.58 -0.44 0.76
C ASN A 111 13.02 0.93 1.31
N TRP A 112 14.18 1.44 0.89
CA TRP A 112 14.63 2.77 1.27
C TRP A 112 13.61 3.86 0.87
N LYS A 113 13.06 3.83 -0.35
CA LYS A 113 12.01 4.77 -0.77
C LYS A 113 10.74 4.69 0.06
N ILE A 114 10.35 3.49 0.49
CA ILE A 114 9.19 3.31 1.39
C ILE A 114 9.49 3.91 2.75
N GLU A 115 10.66 3.62 3.30
CA GLU A 115 11.10 4.13 4.61
C GLU A 115 11.17 5.66 4.62
N GLU A 116 11.77 6.26 3.58
CA GLU A 116 11.80 7.71 3.41
C GLU A 116 10.39 8.33 3.42
N ARG A 117 9.43 7.70 2.71
CA ARG A 117 8.03 8.15 2.71
C ARG A 117 7.38 8.05 4.08
N LEU A 118 7.61 6.94 4.80
CA LEU A 118 7.08 6.76 6.15
C LEU A 118 7.68 7.75 7.15
N ILE A 119 8.95 8.08 7.02
CA ILE A 119 9.61 9.11 7.84
C ILE A 119 8.99 10.48 7.55
N LYS A 120 8.79 10.81 6.27
CA LYS A 120 8.12 12.06 5.88
C LYS A 120 6.69 12.11 6.41
N ALA A 121 5.93 11.02 6.28
CA ALA A 121 4.58 10.93 6.82
C ALA A 121 4.54 11.19 8.33
N LYS A 122 5.41 10.56 9.11
CA LYS A 122 5.50 10.76 10.56
C LYS A 122 5.81 12.21 10.94
N ARG A 123 6.63 12.93 10.17
CA ARG A 123 6.95 14.33 10.43
C ARG A 123 5.75 15.26 10.29
N TYR A 124 4.78 14.91 9.45
CA TYR A 124 3.59 15.70 9.18
C TYR A 124 2.35 15.23 9.96
N THR A 125 2.45 14.15 10.74
CA THR A 125 1.35 13.68 11.57
C THR A 125 1.23 14.58 12.80
N GLN A 126 0.37 15.60 12.74
CA GLN A 126 0.02 16.41 13.89
C GLN A 126 -1.39 16.06 14.36
N LYS A 127 -1.62 16.08 15.68
CA LYS A 127 -2.97 16.05 16.25
C LYS A 127 -3.63 17.39 15.96
N VAL A 128 -4.56 17.44 15.05
CA VAL A 128 -5.28 18.64 14.65
C VAL A 128 -6.77 18.42 14.85
N ASP A 129 -7.44 19.45 15.30
CA ASP A 129 -8.89 19.46 15.43
C ASP A 129 -9.54 19.14 14.07
N PRO A 130 -10.44 18.15 14.00
CA PRO A 130 -11.18 17.83 12.79
C PRO A 130 -11.96 19.02 12.21
N GLU A 131 -12.46 19.93 13.05
CA GLU A 131 -13.15 21.14 12.60
C GLU A 131 -12.23 22.09 11.82
N TYR A 132 -11.02 22.29 12.28
CA TYR A 132 -10.03 23.10 11.56
C TYR A 132 -9.79 22.57 10.14
N LEU A 133 -9.61 21.25 9.99
CA LEU A 133 -9.41 20.64 8.69
C LEU A 133 -10.65 20.75 7.80
N ASN A 134 -11.84 20.62 8.38
CA ASN A 134 -13.12 20.76 7.66
C ASN A 134 -13.34 22.17 7.11
N ILE A 135 -12.90 23.20 7.81
CA ILE A 135 -12.97 24.59 7.33
C ILE A 135 -12.19 24.73 6.02
N TYR A 136 -10.95 24.24 5.96
CA TYR A 136 -10.12 24.26 4.75
C TYR A 136 -10.72 23.44 3.61
N MET A 137 -11.23 22.24 3.89
CA MET A 137 -11.89 21.42 2.87
C MET A 137 -13.16 22.09 2.31
N LYS A 138 -13.94 22.75 3.16
CA LYS A 138 -15.11 23.53 2.72
C LYS A 138 -14.68 24.76 1.92
N ALA A 139 -13.63 25.46 2.32
CA ALA A 139 -13.10 26.61 1.58
C ALA A 139 -12.66 26.24 0.17
N TYR A 140 -12.06 25.06 -0.03
CA TYR A 140 -11.67 24.54 -1.33
C TYR A 140 -12.85 24.43 -2.33
N HIS A 141 -14.06 24.20 -1.83
CA HIS A 141 -15.26 24.00 -2.66
C HIS A 141 -16.09 25.27 -2.88
N LYS A 142 -15.63 26.44 -2.44
CA LYS A 142 -16.30 27.70 -2.75
C LYS A 142 -16.30 27.97 -4.24
N LYS A 143 -17.38 28.59 -4.75
CA LYS A 143 -17.56 28.83 -6.19
C LYS A 143 -16.54 29.80 -6.78
N ASP A 144 -16.15 30.80 -6.03
CA ASP A 144 -15.34 31.94 -6.50
C ASP A 144 -13.85 31.81 -6.15
N ILE A 145 -13.41 30.62 -5.78
CA ILE A 145 -12.03 30.37 -5.39
C ILE A 145 -11.12 30.18 -6.61
N THR A 146 -10.02 30.88 -6.64
CA THR A 146 -8.98 30.77 -7.69
C THR A 146 -8.18 29.47 -7.59
N THR A 147 -7.47 29.13 -8.66
CA THR A 147 -6.57 27.96 -8.64
C THR A 147 -5.42 28.11 -7.65
N GLU A 148 -4.93 29.34 -7.50
CA GLU A 148 -3.83 29.67 -6.58
C GLU A 148 -4.27 29.48 -5.12
N GLU A 149 -5.41 30.02 -4.74
CA GLU A 149 -5.98 29.82 -3.41
C GLU A 149 -6.27 28.33 -3.12
N LYS A 150 -6.74 27.58 -4.12
CA LYS A 150 -6.88 26.12 -3.98
C LYS A 150 -5.56 25.43 -3.69
N LEU A 151 -4.48 25.83 -4.38
CA LEU A 151 -3.15 25.27 -4.15
C LEU A 151 -2.59 25.64 -2.76
N GLU A 152 -2.87 26.84 -2.27
CA GLU A 152 -2.51 27.26 -0.92
C GLU A 152 -3.23 26.42 0.14
N ILE A 153 -4.56 26.26 0.01
CA ILE A 153 -5.35 25.39 0.89
C ILE A 153 -4.81 23.98 0.90
N LEU A 154 -4.49 23.43 -0.26
CA LEU A 154 -3.93 22.07 -0.36
C LEU A 154 -2.52 21.98 0.23
N THR A 155 -1.75 23.07 0.16
CA THR A 155 -0.43 23.17 0.77
C THR A 155 -0.51 23.14 2.29
N GLU A 156 -1.53 23.75 2.88
CA GLU A 156 -1.80 23.62 4.31
C GLU A 156 -2.30 22.23 4.69
N LEU A 157 -3.29 21.71 3.97
CA LEU A 157 -3.86 20.39 4.23
C LEU A 157 -2.84 19.26 4.08
N LYS A 158 -1.85 19.38 3.19
CA LYS A 158 -0.81 18.36 3.00
C LYS A 158 0.11 18.15 4.21
N LYS A 159 0.06 19.04 5.21
CA LYS A 159 0.82 18.87 6.45
C LYS A 159 0.26 17.77 7.35
N PHE A 160 -0.96 17.32 7.10
CA PHE A 160 -1.70 16.39 7.96
C PHE A 160 -2.00 15.08 7.24
N ASP A 161 -1.87 13.95 7.96
CA ASP A 161 -2.20 12.60 7.47
C ASP A 161 -3.37 12.01 8.27
N THR A 162 -4.53 12.63 8.14
CA THR A 162 -5.77 12.09 8.71
C THR A 162 -6.57 11.36 7.64
N GLU A 163 -7.42 10.41 8.04
CA GLU A 163 -8.24 9.64 7.10
C GLU A 163 -9.11 10.54 6.21
N ASN A 164 -9.65 11.62 6.76
CA ASN A 164 -10.46 12.57 6.01
C ASN A 164 -9.66 13.31 4.94
N ILE A 165 -8.44 13.74 5.27
CA ILE A 165 -7.53 14.40 4.33
C ILE A 165 -7.08 13.43 3.24
N VAL A 166 -6.73 12.20 3.59
CA VAL A 166 -6.37 11.15 2.61
C VAL A 166 -7.53 10.88 1.66
N ARG A 167 -8.76 10.76 2.16
CA ARG A 167 -9.97 10.59 1.32
C ARG A 167 -10.18 11.79 0.40
N PHE A 168 -9.97 13.00 0.90
CA PHE A 168 -10.08 14.23 0.14
C PHE A 168 -9.06 14.27 -1.01
N PHE A 169 -7.78 14.04 -0.73
CA PHE A 169 -6.74 13.99 -1.77
C PHE A 169 -6.94 12.85 -2.78
N ARG A 170 -7.49 11.70 -2.38
CA ARG A 170 -7.88 10.64 -3.32
C ARG A 170 -8.96 11.11 -4.29
N LYS A 171 -10.00 11.80 -3.81
CA LYS A 171 -11.03 12.38 -4.66
C LYS A 171 -10.44 13.39 -5.65
N LEU A 172 -9.51 14.24 -5.21
CA LEU A 172 -8.82 15.19 -6.10
C LEU A 172 -7.97 14.47 -7.17
N ASN A 173 -7.20 13.46 -6.77
CA ASN A 173 -6.42 12.66 -7.73
C ASN A 173 -7.33 12.00 -8.79
N ASP A 174 -8.53 11.59 -8.40
CA ASP A 174 -9.43 10.82 -9.26
C ASP A 174 -10.37 11.69 -10.12
N ALA A 175 -10.83 12.83 -9.61
CA ALA A 175 -11.92 13.60 -10.19
C ALA A 175 -11.57 15.04 -10.58
N GLU A 176 -10.46 15.62 -10.06
CA GLU A 176 -10.12 17.01 -10.31
C GLU A 176 -9.70 17.24 -11.77
N GLN A 177 -10.19 18.30 -12.38
CA GLN A 177 -9.88 18.64 -13.79
C GLN A 177 -8.51 19.32 -13.92
N ASN A 178 -8.12 20.12 -12.95
CA ASN A 178 -6.85 20.83 -12.99
C ASN A 178 -5.68 19.87 -12.78
N LYS A 179 -4.78 19.82 -13.77
CA LYS A 179 -3.61 18.94 -13.78
C LYS A 179 -2.64 19.22 -12.62
N MET A 180 -2.46 20.50 -12.26
CA MET A 180 -1.54 20.89 -11.17
C MET A 180 -2.05 20.35 -9.83
N ILE A 181 -3.33 20.51 -9.57
CA ILE A 181 -3.98 20.01 -8.35
C ILE A 181 -3.92 18.48 -8.29
N ARG A 182 -4.20 17.78 -9.40
CA ARG A 182 -4.07 16.32 -9.44
C ARG A 182 -2.65 15.86 -9.14
N ASN A 183 -1.64 16.50 -9.72
CA ASN A 183 -0.24 16.17 -9.49
C ASN A 183 0.15 16.40 -8.03
N LEU A 184 -0.32 17.49 -7.43
CA LEU A 184 -0.10 17.77 -6.01
C LEU A 184 -0.76 16.72 -5.13
N ALA A 185 -2.01 16.36 -5.43
CA ALA A 185 -2.72 15.32 -4.70
C ALA A 185 -2.04 13.94 -4.82
N PHE A 186 -1.61 13.58 -6.02
CA PHE A 186 -0.85 12.36 -6.26
C PHE A 186 0.46 12.33 -5.47
N LYS A 187 1.22 13.43 -5.49
CA LYS A 187 2.48 13.56 -4.75
C LYS A 187 2.25 13.45 -3.24
N TYR A 188 1.24 14.12 -2.70
CA TYR A 188 0.85 13.99 -1.32
C TYR A 188 0.61 12.53 -0.94
N LEU A 189 -0.26 11.84 -1.67
CA LEU A 189 -0.60 10.45 -1.38
C LEU A 189 0.61 9.52 -1.46
N GLN A 190 1.55 9.79 -2.36
CA GLN A 190 2.81 9.04 -2.43
C GLN A 190 3.73 9.34 -1.26
N ASP A 191 3.85 10.61 -0.86
CA ASP A 191 4.72 11.05 0.24
C ASP A 191 4.28 10.44 1.57
N TYR A 192 2.97 10.22 1.75
CA TYR A 192 2.40 9.53 2.91
C TYR A 192 2.30 8.01 2.74
N GLY A 193 2.87 7.45 1.68
CA GLY A 193 2.93 6.00 1.48
C GLY A 193 1.64 5.37 0.96
N HIS A 194 0.63 6.15 0.58
CA HIS A 194 -0.60 5.63 0.00
C HIS A 194 -0.37 5.20 -1.45
N TYR A 195 -0.85 3.99 -1.79
CA TYR A 195 -0.80 3.52 -3.17
C TYR A 195 -1.90 4.18 -4.00
N VAL A 196 -1.49 4.91 -5.03
CA VAL A 196 -2.38 5.54 -6.01
C VAL A 196 -1.77 5.51 -7.40
N LYS A 197 -2.62 5.56 -8.43
CA LYS A 197 -2.22 5.72 -9.83
C LYS A 197 -2.43 7.16 -10.26
N LEU A 198 -1.42 7.77 -10.89
CA LEU A 198 -1.57 9.07 -11.51
C LEU A 198 -2.46 8.94 -12.74
N ARG A 199 -3.57 9.65 -12.79
CA ARG A 199 -4.38 9.77 -13.99
C ARG A 199 -3.76 10.79 -14.94
N LYS A 200 -3.17 10.32 -16.01
CA LYS A 200 -2.46 11.17 -16.99
C LYS A 200 -3.43 12.03 -17.83
N ASN A 201 -4.60 11.52 -18.15
CA ASN A 201 -5.59 12.22 -18.99
C ASN A 201 -6.96 12.19 -18.33
N PHE A 202 -7.45 13.34 -17.95
CA PHE A 202 -8.84 13.51 -17.56
C PHE A 202 -9.66 13.83 -18.83
N LYS A 203 -10.33 12.83 -19.38
CA LYS A 203 -11.38 13.07 -20.39
C LYS A 203 -12.66 13.41 -19.64
N GLY A 204 -12.80 14.66 -19.24
CA GLY A 204 -14.08 15.18 -18.76
C GLY A 204 -15.11 14.98 -19.87
N LYS A 205 -16.28 14.43 -19.53
CA LYS A 205 -17.42 14.49 -20.44
C LYS A 205 -17.68 15.96 -20.71
N LYS A 206 -17.35 16.47 -21.89
CA LYS A 206 -17.83 17.75 -22.38
C LYS A 206 -19.36 17.65 -22.34
N LYS A 207 -20.00 18.34 -21.40
CA LYS A 207 -21.44 18.63 -21.57
C LYS A 207 -21.55 19.46 -22.82
N VAL A 208 -21.97 18.85 -23.92
CA VAL A 208 -22.38 19.57 -25.10
C VAL A 208 -23.71 20.24 -24.69
N TYR A 209 -23.61 21.51 -24.34
CA TYR A 209 -24.82 22.34 -24.31
C TYR A 209 -25.23 22.49 -25.76
N GLN A 210 -26.22 21.72 -26.17
CA GLN A 210 -26.98 22.04 -27.35
C GLN A 210 -27.72 23.36 -27.07
N THR A 211 -27.18 24.44 -27.55
CA THR A 211 -27.95 25.66 -27.74
C THR A 211 -29.00 25.35 -28.83
N GLU A 212 -30.20 25.02 -28.42
CA GLU A 212 -31.36 25.09 -29.30
C GLU A 212 -31.46 26.55 -29.72
N ARG A 213 -31.13 26.82 -30.96
CA ARG A 213 -31.53 28.05 -31.65
C ARG A 213 -32.94 27.84 -32.15
N ALA A 214 -33.88 28.56 -31.54
CA ALA A 214 -35.16 28.88 -32.11
C ALA A 214 -35.00 29.78 -33.35
#